data_ea623844bb479e74e69f679b6748d9d0
#
_entry.id   ea623844bb479e74e69f679b6748d9d0
#
_cell.length_a   1.000
_cell.length_b   1.000
_cell.length_c   1.000
_cell.angle_alpha   90.00
_cell.angle_beta   90.00
_cell.angle_gamma   90.00
#
_symmetry.space_group_name_H-M   'P 1'
#
loop_
_entity.id
_entity.type
_entity.pdbx_description
1 polymer ?
#
loop_
_entity_poly.entity_id
_entity_poly.type
_entity_poly.pdbx_seq_one_letter_code
_entity_poly.pdbx_strand_id
1 'polypeptide(L)'
;MKLNNLKEMIEDYERYTKEVVSLDGFYFDKEDGSFHDDYFTYFKFFDKQGFLFWCVKELNGEKYICLLQTYGFFKYMASYVKEVMRLNDINKVITFTTRNPRAHCRKWKMQRIEAEDYEYRGKKYYALVTDYENVH
;
A
#
# COMPACT_ATOMS: atom_id res chain seq x y z
N MET A 1 -7.77 12.42 -17.32
CA MET A 1 -9.19 12.15 -17.01
C MET A 1 -9.45 12.37 -15.53
N LYS A 2 -10.54 13.03 -15.22
CA LYS A 2 -10.89 13.33 -13.83
C LYS A 2 -11.83 12.27 -13.30
N LEU A 3 -11.37 11.49 -12.31
CA LEU A 3 -12.17 10.45 -11.69
C LEU A 3 -12.81 11.02 -10.43
N ASN A 4 -14.12 10.90 -10.31
CA ASN A 4 -14.88 11.58 -9.26
C ASN A 4 -15.40 10.67 -8.17
N ASN A 5 -15.41 9.36 -8.36
CA ASN A 5 -15.96 8.45 -7.36
C ASN A 5 -15.10 7.21 -7.20
N LEU A 6 -15.31 6.54 -6.08
CA LEU A 6 -14.54 5.36 -5.70
C LEU A 6 -14.65 4.23 -6.73
N LYS A 7 -15.85 3.99 -7.26
CA LYS A 7 -16.06 2.92 -8.23
C LYS A 7 -15.20 3.11 -9.47
N GLU A 8 -15.17 4.32 -10.01
CA GLU A 8 -14.36 4.63 -11.20
C GLU A 8 -12.86 4.50 -10.91
N MET A 9 -12.44 4.93 -9.72
CA MET A 9 -11.05 4.81 -9.29
C MET A 9 -10.62 3.35 -9.16
N ILE A 10 -11.46 2.52 -8.58
CA ILE A 10 -11.20 1.08 -8.44
C ILE A 10 -11.10 0.43 -9.83
N GLU A 11 -12.02 0.73 -10.72
CA GLU A 11 -12.00 0.18 -12.07
C GLU A 11 -10.72 0.56 -12.82
N ASP A 12 -10.29 1.81 -12.68
CA ASP A 12 -9.06 2.30 -13.32
C ASP A 12 -7.83 1.60 -12.72
N TYR A 13 -7.78 1.50 -11.40
CA TYR A 13 -6.70 0.82 -10.69
C TYR A 13 -6.60 -0.65 -11.12
N GLU A 14 -7.72 -1.37 -11.14
CA GLU A 14 -7.75 -2.79 -11.52
C GLU A 14 -7.31 -3.01 -12.97
N ARG A 15 -7.73 -2.11 -13.86
CA ARG A 15 -7.34 -2.17 -15.27
C ARG A 15 -5.85 -1.95 -15.44
N TYR A 16 -5.27 -1.04 -14.67
CA TYR A 16 -3.87 -0.66 -14.75
C TYR A 16 -2.95 -1.69 -14.10
N THR A 17 -3.30 -2.19 -12.91
CA THR A 17 -2.45 -3.09 -12.13
C THR A 17 -2.75 -4.57 -12.37
N LYS A 18 -3.92 -4.90 -12.91
CA LYS A 18 -4.44 -6.26 -13.03
C LYS A 18 -4.70 -6.93 -11.67
N GLU A 19 -4.77 -6.15 -10.62
CA GLU A 19 -5.14 -6.62 -9.28
C GLU A 19 -6.64 -6.49 -9.06
N VAL A 20 -7.17 -7.21 -8.07
CA VAL A 20 -8.56 -7.08 -7.64
C VAL A 20 -8.59 -6.26 -6.35
N VAL A 21 -9.51 -5.31 -6.29
CA VAL A 21 -9.74 -4.52 -5.07
C VAL A 21 -10.97 -5.07 -4.36
N SER A 22 -10.80 -5.48 -3.09
CA SER A 22 -11.90 -5.95 -2.25
C SER A 22 -12.15 -4.96 -1.13
N LEU A 23 -13.41 -4.54 -0.97
CA LEU A 23 -13.81 -3.64 0.11
C LEU A 23 -14.18 -4.37 1.40
N ASP A 24 -14.03 -5.71 1.42
CA ASP A 24 -14.42 -6.53 2.57
C ASP A 24 -13.37 -6.54 3.69
N GLY A 25 -12.27 -5.82 3.52
CA GLY A 25 -11.23 -5.73 4.53
C GLY A 25 -10.20 -6.85 4.50
N PHE A 26 -10.27 -7.72 3.49
CA PHE A 26 -9.35 -8.83 3.32
C PHE A 26 -8.64 -8.72 1.97
N TYR A 27 -7.39 -9.13 1.94
CA TYR A 27 -6.65 -9.22 0.69
C TYR A 27 -7.15 -10.44 -0.08
N PHE A 28 -7.62 -10.24 -1.29
CA PHE A 28 -8.10 -11.30 -2.16
C PHE A 28 -7.13 -11.54 -3.30
N ASP A 29 -6.68 -12.79 -3.41
CA ASP A 29 -5.84 -13.20 -4.53
C ASP A 29 -6.73 -13.75 -5.64
N LYS A 30 -6.78 -13.02 -6.75
CA LYS A 30 -7.62 -13.38 -7.89
C LYS A 30 -7.24 -14.70 -8.53
N GLU A 31 -5.95 -15.03 -8.54
CA GLU A 31 -5.46 -16.20 -9.28
C GLU A 31 -5.72 -17.50 -8.55
N ASP A 32 -5.58 -17.52 -7.22
CA ASP A 32 -5.88 -18.73 -6.45
C ASP A 32 -7.27 -18.71 -5.82
N GLY A 33 -7.98 -17.60 -5.94
CA GLY A 33 -9.35 -17.47 -5.44
C GLY A 33 -9.46 -17.45 -3.92
N SER A 34 -8.36 -17.18 -3.23
CA SER A 34 -8.33 -17.19 -1.76
C SER A 34 -8.33 -15.80 -1.18
N PHE A 35 -8.82 -15.69 0.05
CA PHE A 35 -8.63 -14.52 0.88
C PHE A 35 -7.43 -14.76 1.78
N HIS A 36 -6.55 -13.78 1.86
CA HIS A 36 -5.46 -13.79 2.82
C HIS A 36 -5.97 -13.15 4.10
N ASP A 37 -6.37 -13.97 5.05
CA ASP A 37 -6.94 -13.54 6.32
C ASP A 37 -5.92 -13.52 7.46
N ASP A 38 -4.63 -13.69 7.13
CA ASP A 38 -3.54 -13.64 8.10
C ASP A 38 -3.40 -12.27 8.74
N TYR A 39 -3.95 -11.25 8.10
CA TYR A 39 -3.94 -9.90 8.62
C TYR A 39 -5.16 -9.15 8.09
N PHE A 40 -5.66 -8.27 8.95
CA PHE A 40 -6.81 -7.43 8.60
C PHE A 40 -6.34 -6.20 7.81
N THR A 41 -7.02 -5.90 6.70
CA THR A 41 -6.73 -4.70 5.92
C THR A 41 -7.69 -3.58 6.30
N TYR A 42 -7.16 -2.38 6.31
CA TYR A 42 -7.91 -1.14 6.53
C TYR A 42 -8.01 -0.38 5.22
N PHE A 43 -9.08 0.39 5.09
CA PHE A 43 -9.36 1.13 3.86
C PHE A 43 -9.62 2.60 4.18
N LYS A 44 -9.07 3.49 3.36
CA LYS A 44 -9.36 4.91 3.42
C LYS A 44 -9.65 5.44 2.02
N PHE A 45 -10.78 6.10 1.86
CA PHE A 45 -11.13 6.81 0.64
C PHE A 45 -10.94 8.32 0.87
N PHE A 46 -10.25 8.96 -0.07
CA PHE A 46 -10.06 10.40 -0.11
C PHE A 46 -10.95 10.93 -1.23
N ASP A 47 -12.05 11.59 -0.88
CA ASP A 47 -13.06 12.01 -1.85
C ASP A 47 -12.44 12.75 -3.02
N LYS A 48 -12.67 12.27 -4.25
CA LYS A 48 -12.14 12.78 -5.51
C LYS A 48 -10.62 12.77 -5.62
N GLN A 49 -9.90 12.21 -4.64
CA GLN A 49 -8.44 12.29 -4.60
C GLN A 49 -7.76 10.92 -4.71
N GLY A 50 -8.36 9.87 -4.20
CA GLY A 50 -7.77 8.55 -4.28
C GLY A 50 -8.24 7.60 -3.19
N PHE A 51 -7.56 6.47 -3.07
CA PHE A 51 -7.82 5.49 -2.01
C PHE A 51 -6.55 4.79 -1.57
N LEU A 52 -6.63 4.15 -0.41
CA LEU A 52 -5.50 3.46 0.19
C LEU A 52 -6.00 2.26 0.99
N PHE A 53 -5.40 1.11 0.73
CA PHE A 53 -5.50 -0.06 1.60
C PHE A 53 -4.20 -0.23 2.36
N TRP A 54 -4.30 -0.53 3.64
CA TRP A 54 -3.11 -0.73 4.48
C TRP A 54 -3.39 -1.76 5.57
N CYS A 55 -2.32 -2.30 6.14
CA CYS A 55 -2.40 -3.19 7.28
C CYS A 55 -1.20 -2.94 8.19
N VAL A 56 -1.21 -3.59 9.35
CA VAL A 56 -0.05 -3.61 10.25
C VAL A 56 0.68 -4.92 10.05
N LYS A 57 1.98 -4.85 9.77
CA LYS A 57 2.81 -6.03 9.57
C LYS A 57 3.94 -6.02 10.58
N GLU A 58 4.27 -7.20 11.10
CA GLU A 58 5.38 -7.34 12.03
C GLU A 58 6.51 -8.12 11.35
N LEU A 59 7.69 -7.54 11.35
CA LEU A 59 8.90 -8.16 10.80
C LEU A 59 10.00 -8.09 11.85
N ASN A 60 10.55 -9.24 12.23
CA ASN A 60 11.65 -9.32 13.20
C ASN A 60 11.32 -8.60 14.52
N GLY A 61 10.07 -8.69 14.97
CA GLY A 61 9.61 -8.08 16.21
C GLY A 61 9.28 -6.59 16.10
N GLU A 62 9.41 -5.99 14.93
CA GLU A 62 9.11 -4.58 14.71
C GLU A 62 7.84 -4.42 13.88
N LYS A 63 6.97 -3.50 14.30
CA LYS A 63 5.72 -3.23 13.59
C LYS A 63 5.89 -2.17 12.52
N TYR A 64 5.24 -2.40 11.38
CA TYR A 64 5.24 -1.50 10.23
C TYR A 64 3.81 -1.24 9.80
N ILE A 65 3.53 -0.02 9.34
CA ILE A 65 2.36 0.22 8.50
C ILE A 65 2.71 -0.30 7.11
N CYS A 66 1.99 -1.29 6.64
CA CYS A 66 2.20 -1.86 5.31
C CYS A 66 1.20 -1.26 4.34
N LEU A 67 1.69 -0.54 3.34
CA LEU A 67 0.85 0.02 2.29
C LEU A 67 0.61 -1.05 1.24
N LEU A 68 -0.65 -1.31 0.94
CA LEU A 68 -1.04 -2.36 0.00
C LEU A 68 -1.40 -1.73 -1.34
N GLN A 69 -2.68 -1.52 -1.59
CA GLN A 69 -3.16 -0.94 -2.85
C GLN A 69 -3.40 0.55 -2.67
N THR A 70 -2.78 1.35 -3.52
CA THR A 70 -2.88 2.81 -3.43
C THR A 70 -3.21 3.41 -4.79
N TYR A 71 -4.03 4.44 -4.79
CA TYR A 71 -4.42 5.14 -6.01
C TYR A 71 -4.65 6.62 -5.70
N GLY A 72 -4.13 7.50 -6.56
CA GLY A 72 -4.41 8.91 -6.46
C GLY A 72 -3.25 9.75 -5.95
N PHE A 73 -3.58 10.86 -5.29
CA PHE A 73 -2.59 11.86 -4.92
C PHE A 73 -1.83 11.49 -3.65
N PHE A 74 -0.52 11.40 -3.79
CA PHE A 74 0.41 11.08 -2.70
C PHE A 74 0.22 11.97 -1.47
N LYS A 75 0.00 13.24 -1.67
CA LYS A 75 -0.15 14.24 -0.60
C LYS A 75 -1.18 13.84 0.46
N TYR A 76 -2.35 13.38 0.00
CA TYR A 76 -3.42 12.99 0.92
C TYR A 76 -3.12 11.69 1.63
N MET A 77 -2.52 10.74 0.92
CA MET A 77 -2.12 9.46 1.49
C MET A 77 -1.04 9.64 2.56
N ALA A 78 -0.04 10.46 2.29
CA ALA A 78 1.06 10.69 3.22
C ALA A 78 0.58 11.29 4.54
N SER A 79 -0.29 12.31 4.48
CA SER A 79 -0.86 12.91 5.68
C SER A 79 -1.65 11.91 6.51
N TYR A 80 -2.46 11.11 5.85
CA TYR A 80 -3.25 10.08 6.52
C TYR A 80 -2.36 9.02 7.18
N VAL A 81 -1.39 8.50 6.44
CA VAL A 81 -0.46 7.48 6.93
C VAL A 81 0.31 7.99 8.13
N LYS A 82 0.78 9.22 8.07
CA LYS A 82 1.51 9.84 9.20
C LYS A 82 0.65 9.89 10.45
N GLU A 83 -0.62 10.25 10.32
CA GLU A 83 -1.55 10.29 11.45
C GLU A 83 -1.83 8.88 12.01
N VAL A 84 -2.00 7.89 11.15
CA VAL A 84 -2.17 6.49 11.56
C VAL A 84 -0.94 6.01 12.33
N MET A 85 0.25 6.33 11.86
CA MET A 85 1.49 5.97 12.54
C MET A 85 1.55 6.56 13.94
N ARG A 86 1.21 7.85 14.05
CA ARG A 86 1.21 8.57 15.33
C ARG A 86 0.21 7.94 16.31
N LEU A 87 -1.01 7.66 15.86
CA LEU A 87 -2.06 7.09 16.69
C LEU A 87 -1.77 5.67 17.16
N ASN A 88 -0.99 4.91 16.39
CA ASN A 88 -0.67 3.53 16.69
C ASN A 88 0.74 3.33 17.23
N ASP A 89 1.49 4.41 17.40
CA ASP A 89 2.88 4.38 17.86
C ASP A 89 3.75 3.46 16.99
N ILE A 90 3.60 3.59 15.68
CA ILE A 90 4.37 2.84 14.69
C ILE A 90 5.23 3.82 13.92
N ASN A 91 6.55 3.59 13.89
CA ASN A 91 7.52 4.54 13.34
C ASN A 91 7.95 4.24 11.90
N LYS A 92 7.53 3.11 11.35
CA LYS A 92 8.00 2.67 10.03
C LYS A 92 6.87 2.30 9.10
N VAL A 93 7.10 2.55 7.82
CA VAL A 93 6.18 2.19 6.73
C VAL A 93 6.94 1.27 5.78
N ILE A 94 6.30 0.19 5.37
CA ILE A 94 6.84 -0.72 4.37
C ILE A 94 5.83 -0.85 3.23
N THR A 95 6.31 -1.02 2.02
CA THR A 95 5.48 -1.37 0.87
C THR A 95 6.23 -2.31 -0.06
N PHE A 96 5.48 -3.04 -0.87
CA PHE A 96 6.04 -3.94 -1.86
C PHE A 96 5.48 -3.54 -3.21
N THR A 97 6.35 -3.31 -4.18
CA THR A 97 5.92 -2.87 -5.52
C THR A 97 6.52 -3.74 -6.60
N THR A 98 5.74 -3.99 -7.65
CA THR A 98 6.23 -4.66 -8.85
C THR A 98 6.80 -3.67 -9.86
N ARG A 99 6.64 -2.38 -9.61
CA ARG A 99 7.10 -1.31 -10.49
C ARG A 99 8.52 -0.89 -10.15
N ASN A 100 9.07 0.00 -10.98
CA ASN A 100 10.37 0.60 -10.71
C ASN A 100 10.35 1.28 -9.34
N PRO A 101 11.17 0.81 -8.39
CA PRO A 101 11.12 1.34 -7.01
C PRO A 101 11.58 2.79 -6.89
N ARG A 102 12.27 3.34 -7.90
CA ARG A 102 12.77 4.72 -7.85
C ARG A 102 11.67 5.75 -7.63
N ALA A 103 10.49 5.54 -8.21
CA ALA A 103 9.38 6.48 -8.05
C ALA A 103 8.90 6.52 -6.61
N HIS A 104 8.78 5.35 -5.97
CA HIS A 104 8.42 5.26 -4.55
C HIS A 104 9.51 5.84 -3.66
N CYS A 105 10.78 5.56 -3.97
CA CYS A 105 11.90 6.09 -3.21
C CYS A 105 11.89 7.62 -3.20
N ARG A 106 11.54 8.24 -4.32
CA ARG A 106 11.46 9.71 -4.40
C ARG A 106 10.26 10.29 -3.66
N LYS A 107 9.07 9.72 -3.90
CA LYS A 107 7.82 10.25 -3.32
C LYS A 107 7.74 10.06 -1.82
N TRP A 108 8.07 8.85 -1.35
CA TRP A 108 7.95 8.50 0.05
C TRP A 108 9.26 8.59 0.81
N LYS A 109 10.36 8.97 0.12
CA LYS A 109 11.72 8.96 0.70
C LYS A 109 12.07 7.59 1.26
N MET A 110 11.72 6.55 0.52
CA MET A 110 11.93 5.18 0.92
C MET A 110 13.29 4.65 0.52
N GLN A 111 13.74 3.63 1.25
CA GLN A 111 14.97 2.89 0.96
C GLN A 111 14.62 1.45 0.66
N ARG A 112 15.45 0.81 -0.18
CA ARG A 112 15.31 -0.60 -0.51
C ARG A 112 15.74 -1.49 0.65
N ILE A 113 14.96 -2.53 0.92
CA ILE A 113 15.39 -3.65 1.79
C ILE A 113 15.36 -4.91 0.94
N GLU A 114 16.47 -5.19 0.26
CA GLU A 114 16.55 -6.31 -0.68
C GLU A 114 16.28 -7.65 -0.03
N ALA A 115 16.65 -7.83 1.24
CA ALA A 115 16.42 -9.07 1.96
C ALA A 115 14.95 -9.43 2.10
N GLU A 116 14.05 -8.45 1.99
CA GLU A 116 12.61 -8.65 2.09
C GLU A 116 11.92 -8.72 0.71
N ASP A 117 12.65 -8.55 -0.39
CA ASP A 117 12.11 -8.74 -1.74
C ASP A 117 11.62 -10.19 -1.88
N TYR A 118 10.56 -10.39 -2.64
CA TYR A 118 10.07 -11.73 -2.90
C TYR A 118 9.54 -11.85 -4.33
N GLU A 119 9.40 -13.08 -4.78
CA GLU A 119 8.75 -13.40 -6.05
C GLU A 119 7.45 -14.12 -5.77
N TYR A 120 6.42 -13.76 -6.52
CA TYR A 120 5.14 -14.41 -6.46
C TYR A 120 4.53 -14.44 -7.85
N ARG A 121 4.24 -15.65 -8.33
CA ARG A 121 3.65 -15.90 -9.64
C ARG A 121 4.43 -15.23 -10.78
N GLY A 122 5.75 -15.35 -10.72
CA GLY A 122 6.64 -14.81 -11.74
C GLY A 122 6.87 -13.32 -11.71
N LYS A 123 6.29 -12.61 -10.72
CA LYS A 123 6.52 -11.19 -10.54
C LYS A 123 7.42 -10.95 -9.33
N LYS A 124 8.36 -10.04 -9.49
CA LYS A 124 9.23 -9.63 -8.39
C LYS A 124 8.62 -8.44 -7.66
N TYR A 125 8.53 -8.56 -6.34
CA TYR A 125 8.05 -7.50 -5.46
C TYR A 125 9.24 -6.92 -4.71
N TYR A 126 9.46 -5.64 -4.91
CA TYR A 126 10.57 -4.90 -4.29
C TYR A 126 10.10 -4.30 -2.97
N ALA A 127 10.82 -4.61 -1.89
CA ALA A 127 10.50 -4.10 -0.56
C ALA A 127 11.14 -2.73 -0.34
N LEU A 128 10.33 -1.78 0.11
CA LEU A 128 10.72 -0.41 0.36
C LEU A 128 10.25 0.00 1.75
N VAL A 129 11.09 0.73 2.48
CA VAL A 129 10.79 1.16 3.84
C VAL A 129 11.15 2.63 4.03
N THR A 130 10.39 3.31 4.90
CA THR A 130 10.72 4.66 5.36
C THR A 130 10.31 4.82 6.82
N ASP A 131 10.85 5.86 7.46
CA ASP A 131 10.57 6.20 8.85
C ASP A 131 9.53 7.33 8.93
N TYR A 132 8.93 7.48 10.10
CA TYR A 132 7.92 8.50 10.38
C TYR A 132 8.34 9.91 9.96
N GLU A 133 9.60 10.28 10.26
CA GLU A 133 10.09 11.63 9.94
C GLU A 133 10.13 11.92 8.45
N ASN A 134 10.19 10.88 7.62
CA ASN A 134 10.28 11.02 6.17
C ASN A 134 8.92 10.98 5.46
N VAL A 135 7.85 10.69 6.17
CA VAL A 135 6.49 10.67 5.60
C VAL A 135 5.94 12.10 5.67
N HIS A 136 5.66 12.67 4.51
CA HIS A 136 5.17 14.04 4.41
C HIS A 136 3.87 14.14 3.66
#